data_0b94589ca6347dcd287fd5ba7c048459
#
_entry.id   0b94589ca6347dcd287fd5ba7c048459
#
_cell.length_a   1.000
_cell.length_b   1.000
_cell.length_c   1.000
_cell.angle_alpha   90.00
_cell.angle_beta   90.00
_cell.angle_gamma   90.00
#
_symmetry.space_group_name_H-M   'P 1'
#
loop_
_entity.id
_entity.type
_entity.pdbx_description
1 polymer ?
#
loop_
_entity_poly.entity_id
_entity_poly.type
_entity_poly.pdbx_seq_one_letter_code
_entity_poly.pdbx_strand_id
1 'polypeptide(L)'
;MDKTISFIQPSRNNLKYLKWSYESIRKNLGYRHEICMADDFSNDGTWEWMKEISKKDQNVKIHRNEGPTRLGHTILYDTLINDYATNDIVM
;
A
#
# COMPACT_ATOMS: atom_id res chain seq x y z
N MET A 1 -7.05 -21.81 -12.51
CA MET A 1 -7.62 -20.46 -12.34
C MET A 1 -6.72 -19.62 -11.50
N ASP A 2 -6.24 -18.52 -12.06
CA ASP A 2 -5.31 -17.66 -11.33
C ASP A 2 -6.05 -16.83 -10.31
N LYS A 3 -5.61 -16.93 -9.05
CA LYS A 3 -6.11 -16.04 -8.02
C LYS A 3 -5.34 -14.72 -8.06
N THR A 4 -6.05 -13.63 -7.98
CA THR A 4 -5.47 -12.31 -7.87
C THR A 4 -5.73 -11.79 -6.47
N ILE A 5 -4.70 -11.26 -5.83
CA ILE A 5 -4.74 -10.86 -4.42
C ILE A 5 -4.44 -9.37 -4.31
N SER A 6 -5.19 -8.66 -3.49
CA SER A 6 -4.91 -7.26 -3.16
C SER A 6 -4.39 -7.19 -1.72
N PHE A 7 -3.15 -6.70 -1.57
CA PHE A 7 -2.56 -6.43 -0.27
C PHE A 7 -2.87 -4.99 0.13
N ILE A 8 -3.34 -4.80 1.34
CA ILE A 8 -3.76 -3.49 1.83
C ILE A 8 -2.78 -3.01 2.90
N GLN A 9 -2.10 -1.90 2.62
CA GLN A 9 -0.98 -1.42 3.43
C GLN A 9 -1.14 0.06 3.81
N PRO A 10 -2.00 0.39 4.79
CA PRO A 10 -2.00 1.76 5.33
C PRO A 10 -0.75 1.97 6.19
N SER A 11 -0.16 3.14 6.09
CA SER A 11 1.13 3.39 6.74
C SER A 11 1.25 4.83 7.23
N ARG A 12 2.01 5.02 8.31
CA ARG A 12 2.38 6.33 8.81
C ARG A 12 3.71 6.26 9.54
N ASN A 13 4.69 7.04 9.02
CA ASN A 13 6.05 7.09 9.57
C ASN A 13 6.63 5.71 9.85
N ASN A 14 6.48 4.83 8.88
CA ASN A 14 6.78 3.41 9.03
C ASN A 14 7.52 2.89 7.81
N LEU A 15 8.40 3.72 7.25
CA LEU A 15 9.05 3.46 5.98
C LEU A 15 9.86 2.16 5.98
N LYS A 16 10.61 1.93 7.05
CA LYS A 16 11.47 0.74 7.14
C LYS A 16 10.64 -0.55 7.10
N TYR A 17 9.54 -0.57 7.85
CA TYR A 17 8.64 -1.71 7.86
C TYR A 17 7.95 -1.88 6.50
N LEU A 18 7.51 -0.77 5.90
CA LEU A 18 6.83 -0.82 4.63
C LEU A 18 7.72 -1.36 3.51
N LYS A 19 8.98 -0.96 3.49
CA LYS A 19 9.96 -1.48 2.55
C LYS A 19 10.16 -2.99 2.73
N TRP A 20 10.30 -3.42 3.96
CA TRP A 20 10.47 -4.84 4.28
C TRP A 20 9.24 -5.64 3.84
N SER A 21 8.05 -5.15 4.16
CA SER A 21 6.79 -5.80 3.80
C SER A 21 6.65 -5.92 2.28
N TYR A 22 6.92 -4.84 1.56
CA TYR A 22 6.87 -4.83 0.10
C TYR A 22 7.81 -5.87 -0.50
N GLU A 23 9.04 -5.92 -0.04
CA GLU A 23 10.03 -6.86 -0.54
C GLU A 23 9.65 -8.31 -0.24
N SER A 24 9.09 -8.55 0.95
CA SER A 24 8.62 -9.89 1.32
C SER A 24 7.49 -10.36 0.42
N ILE A 25 6.54 -9.48 0.11
CA ILE A 25 5.43 -9.81 -0.79
C ILE A 25 5.98 -10.15 -2.18
N ARG A 26 6.87 -9.32 -2.70
CA ARG A 26 7.45 -9.51 -4.03
C ARG A 26 8.25 -10.81 -4.14
N LYS A 27 8.97 -11.16 -3.07
CA LYS A 27 9.86 -12.32 -3.06
C LYS A 27 9.12 -13.64 -2.99
N ASN A 28 8.02 -13.67 -2.23
CA ASN A 28 7.42 -14.93 -1.82
C ASN A 28 6.11 -15.26 -2.52
N LEU A 29 5.60 -14.35 -3.36
CA LEU A 29 4.30 -14.53 -3.96
C LEU A 29 4.40 -15.09 -5.38
N GLY A 30 3.81 -16.27 -5.58
CA GLY A 30 3.69 -16.88 -6.90
C GLY A 30 2.39 -16.52 -7.61
N TYR A 31 1.56 -15.64 -7.05
CA TYR A 31 0.28 -15.25 -7.61
C TYR A 31 0.32 -13.86 -8.20
N ARG A 32 -0.60 -13.60 -9.12
CA ARG A 32 -0.84 -12.23 -9.55
C ARG A 32 -1.35 -11.44 -8.35
N HIS A 33 -0.82 -10.22 -8.16
CA HIS A 33 -1.18 -9.42 -7.00
C HIS A 33 -1.11 -7.94 -7.31
N GLU A 34 -1.79 -7.18 -6.49
CA GLU A 34 -1.60 -5.74 -6.42
C GLU A 34 -1.34 -5.36 -4.97
N ILE A 35 -0.62 -4.27 -4.78
CA ILE A 35 -0.31 -3.77 -3.45
C ILE A 35 -0.88 -2.36 -3.37
N CYS A 36 -1.87 -2.17 -2.49
CA CYS A 36 -2.53 -0.89 -2.29
C CYS A 36 -1.96 -0.26 -1.03
N MET A 37 -1.21 0.82 -1.19
CA MET A 37 -0.55 1.53 -0.08
C MET A 37 -1.20 2.87 0.15
N ALA A 38 -1.31 3.28 1.41
CA ALA A 38 -1.76 4.61 1.76
C ALA A 38 -0.84 5.23 2.80
N ASP A 39 -0.56 6.52 2.64
CA ASP A 39 0.25 7.29 3.56
C ASP A 39 -0.63 8.27 4.34
N ASP A 40 -0.58 8.21 5.66
CA ASP A 40 -1.36 9.07 6.55
C ASP A 40 -0.53 10.27 7.00
N PHE A 41 -0.13 11.10 6.05
CA PHE A 41 0.62 12.33 6.27
C PHE A 41 1.95 12.08 6.99
N SER A 42 2.75 11.17 6.45
CA SER A 42 4.09 10.87 6.99
C SER A 42 5.09 11.97 6.67
N ASN A 43 6.12 12.07 7.49
CA ASN A 43 7.21 13.01 7.27
C ASN A 43 8.59 12.35 7.28
N ASP A 44 8.64 11.03 7.10
CA ASP A 44 9.89 10.25 7.15
C ASP A 44 10.36 9.76 5.77
N GLY A 45 9.74 10.28 4.69
CA GLY A 45 10.06 9.83 3.34
C GLY A 45 9.17 8.70 2.84
N THR A 46 8.19 8.26 3.61
CA THR A 46 7.30 7.18 3.23
C THR A 46 6.57 7.47 1.91
N TRP A 47 5.98 8.66 1.79
CA TRP A 47 5.24 9.02 0.57
C TRP A 47 6.16 9.09 -0.65
N GLU A 48 7.34 9.66 -0.50
CA GLU A 48 8.32 9.76 -1.59
C GLU A 48 8.72 8.38 -2.08
N TRP A 49 8.94 7.45 -1.15
CA TRP A 49 9.25 6.06 -1.52
C TRP A 49 8.09 5.38 -2.24
N MET A 50 6.85 5.60 -1.76
CA MET A 50 5.66 5.05 -2.41
C MET A 50 5.57 5.52 -3.87
N LYS A 51 5.81 6.80 -4.10
CA LYS A 51 5.78 7.35 -5.46
C LYS A 51 6.83 6.69 -6.36
N GLU A 52 8.04 6.47 -5.85
CA GLU A 52 9.07 5.80 -6.62
C GLU A 52 8.70 4.37 -6.97
N ILE A 53 8.21 3.62 -6.00
CA ILE A 53 7.82 2.24 -6.21
C ILE A 53 6.66 2.13 -7.19
N SER A 54 5.68 3.02 -7.10
CA SER A 54 4.55 2.98 -8.02
C SER A 54 4.93 3.24 -9.47
N LYS A 55 6.02 3.98 -9.69
CA LYS A 55 6.55 4.20 -11.04
C LYS A 55 7.27 2.97 -11.60
N LYS A 56 7.89 2.19 -10.74
CA LYS A 56 8.65 1.00 -11.13
C LYS A 56 7.81 -0.27 -11.18
N ASP A 57 6.72 -0.32 -10.42
CA ASP A 57 5.90 -1.51 -10.26
C ASP A 57 4.44 -1.18 -10.57
N GLN A 58 3.95 -1.68 -11.70
CA GLN A 58 2.57 -1.43 -12.14
C GLN A 58 1.52 -2.01 -11.20
N ASN A 59 1.90 -2.93 -10.34
CA ASN A 59 0.99 -3.57 -9.41
C ASN A 59 0.82 -2.80 -8.11
N VAL A 60 1.51 -1.67 -7.96
CA VAL A 60 1.43 -0.83 -6.76
C VAL A 60 0.49 0.35 -7.02
N LYS A 61 -0.51 0.49 -6.17
CA LYS A 61 -1.43 1.64 -6.15
C LYS A 61 -1.19 2.42 -4.88
N ILE A 62 -1.18 3.74 -4.97
CA ILE A 62 -0.87 4.59 -3.82
C ILE A 62 -1.92 5.67 -3.61
N HIS A 63 -2.08 6.05 -2.34
CA HIS A 63 -2.99 7.11 -1.92
C HIS A 63 -2.36 7.86 -0.74
N ARG A 64 -2.62 9.15 -0.63
CA ARG A 64 -2.12 9.93 0.49
C ARG A 64 -3.22 10.76 1.12
N ASN A 65 -3.28 10.71 2.45
CA ASN A 65 -3.97 11.71 3.23
C ASN A 65 -2.99 12.87 3.47
N GLU A 66 -3.29 14.02 2.90
CA GLU A 66 -2.38 15.17 2.95
C GLU A 66 -2.50 15.98 4.24
N GLY A 67 -3.28 15.49 5.16
CA GLY A 67 -3.36 16.10 6.47
C GLY A 67 -3.96 17.50 6.50
N PRO A 68 -3.68 18.28 7.56
CA PRO A 68 -2.82 17.89 8.68
C PRO A 68 -3.45 16.89 9.65
N THR A 69 -4.76 16.67 9.56
CA THR A 69 -5.45 15.72 10.42
C THR A 69 -5.22 14.29 9.93
N ARG A 70 -4.76 13.43 10.83
CA ARG A 70 -4.57 12.02 10.52
C ARG A 70 -5.90 11.30 10.50
N LEU A 71 -6.07 10.42 9.53
CA LEU A 71 -7.29 9.63 9.41
C LEU A 71 -7.24 8.33 10.21
N GLY A 72 -6.05 7.81 10.45
CA GLY A 72 -5.87 6.52 11.10
C GLY A 72 -5.95 5.34 10.14
N HIS A 73 -5.44 4.19 10.57
CA HIS A 73 -5.31 3.02 9.72
C HIS A 73 -6.67 2.46 9.27
N THR A 74 -7.67 2.51 10.15
CA THR A 74 -9.00 1.98 9.83
C THR A 74 -9.63 2.70 8.65
N ILE A 75 -9.59 4.03 8.66
CA ILE A 75 -10.18 4.83 7.58
C ILE A 75 -9.42 4.63 6.28
N LEU A 76 -8.08 4.64 6.34
CA LEU A 76 -7.26 4.42 5.15
C LEU A 76 -7.42 3.01 4.60
N TYR A 77 -7.54 2.03 5.47
CA TYR A 77 -7.79 0.65 5.09
C TYR A 77 -9.08 0.56 4.28
N ASP A 78 -10.16 1.16 4.80
CA ASP A 78 -11.45 1.17 4.11
C ASP A 78 -11.36 1.90 2.76
N THR A 79 -10.63 3.01 2.70
CA THR A 79 -10.43 3.75 1.47
C THR A 79 -9.73 2.89 0.42
N LEU A 80 -8.67 2.20 0.82
CA LEU A 80 -7.94 1.33 -0.11
C LEU A 80 -8.81 0.19 -0.62
N ILE A 81 -9.60 -0.41 0.27
CA ILE A 81 -10.50 -1.50 -0.12
C ILE A 81 -11.56 -1.00 -1.10
N ASN A 82 -12.20 0.11 -0.79
CA ASN A 82 -13.36 0.58 -1.55
C ASN A 82 -12.98 1.26 -2.87
N ASP A 83 -11.86 2.00 -2.88
CA ASP A 83 -11.52 2.85 -4.01
C ASP A 83 -10.39 2.31 -4.89
N TYR A 84 -9.54 1.44 -4.37
CA TYR A 84 -8.34 1.00 -5.07
C TYR A 84 -8.25 -0.50 -5.31
N ALA A 85 -8.66 -1.32 -4.36
CA ALA A 85 -8.52 -2.76 -4.49
C ALA A 85 -9.51 -3.32 -5.51
N THR A 86 -9.02 -4.17 -6.41
CA THR A 86 -9.84 -4.78 -7.46
C THR A 86 -9.89 -6.30 -7.38
N ASN A 87 -9.23 -6.89 -6.40
CA ASN A 87 -9.07 -8.33 -6.27
C ASN A 87 -9.52 -8.81 -4.90
N ASP A 88 -9.38 -10.11 -4.65
CA ASP A 88 -9.60 -10.67 -3.31
C ASP A 88 -8.63 -10.02 -2.34
N ILE A 89 -9.12 -9.61 -1.17
CA ILE A 89 -8.37 -8.77 -0.26
C ILE A 89 -7.62 -9.60 0.76
N VAL A 90 -6.33 -9.28 0.92
CA VAL A 90 -5.47 -9.87 1.95
C VAL A 90 -4.73 -8.73 2.64
N MET A 91 -4.74 -8.78 3.94
CA MET A 91 -4.00 -7.79 4.75
C MET A 91 -2.54 -8.16 4.89
#